data_fe68e19bfb8da21c298297b5c17bd08d
#
_entry.id   fe68e19bfb8da21c298297b5c17bd08d
#
_cell.length_a   1.000
_cell.length_b   1.000
_cell.length_c   1.000
_cell.angle_alpha   90.00
_cell.angle_beta   90.00
_cell.angle_gamma   90.00
#
_symmetry.space_group_name_H-M   'P 1'
#
loop_
_entity.id
_entity.type
_entity.pdbx_description
1 polymer ?
#
loop_
_entity_poly.entity_id
_entity_poly.type
_entity_poly.pdbx_seq_one_letter_code
_entity_poly.pdbx_strand_id
1 'polypeptide(L)'
;MGFPRDSYAESGLNREAVQDAWSAVANAISDYEPVRMLCHPEDLTAAQHRLSESIDLIPVTLNDAWLRDIGPTFVVEDDALVAIDWQFNGWGQNTEFGWDDDDAIARQIAEILAVPAERMDIVNEGGGIHVDGRGTVLLTDTVQLDPTRNPRHDRDSIAAHIHNALGTDRAIWLSKGLWRDNFLNGTKGHVDIVACFAPDGRLLVHRQTSKDHPDFALWDDLAQQFSDEGLEVLPLEAPLTLKDHLDWVDYSYINHYVCNGAVICPRFDDPRDDAARERLEDAYPGRDIRMLDAKALFAMGGGIHCITQQQPSGVG
;
A
#
# COMPACT_ATOMS: atom_id res chain seq x y z
N MET A 1 -9.32 -7.36 0.00
CA MET A 1 -8.03 -7.89 0.56
C MET A 1 -7.75 -9.26 -0.02
N GLY A 2 -6.48 -9.72 -0.01
CA GLY A 2 -6.09 -11.09 -0.32
C GLY A 2 -5.78 -11.89 0.95
N PHE A 3 -6.09 -13.20 1.00
CA PHE A 3 -5.73 -14.06 2.11
C PHE A 3 -4.38 -14.74 1.81
N PRO A 4 -3.36 -14.62 2.69
CA PRO A 4 -2.01 -15.10 2.41
C PRO A 4 -1.94 -16.62 2.39
N ARG A 5 -1.24 -17.15 1.39
CA ARG A 5 -1.06 -18.60 1.22
C ARG A 5 0.09 -19.16 2.05
N ASP A 6 1.21 -18.41 2.11
CA ASP A 6 2.42 -18.86 2.77
C ASP A 6 3.18 -17.68 3.39
N SER A 7 4.31 -17.95 4.00
CA SER A 7 5.25 -16.95 4.53
C SER A 7 6.53 -16.96 3.69
N TYR A 8 7.16 -15.79 3.55
CA TYR A 8 8.51 -15.72 2.96
C TYR A 8 9.52 -16.35 3.91
N ALA A 9 10.46 -17.11 3.35
CA ALA A 9 11.44 -17.86 4.16
C ALA A 9 12.27 -16.95 5.08
N GLU A 10 12.60 -15.75 4.60
CA GLU A 10 13.38 -14.77 5.33
C GLU A 10 12.62 -14.05 6.45
N SER A 11 11.29 -14.05 6.44
CA SER A 11 10.48 -13.36 7.45
C SER A 11 10.65 -13.96 8.86
N GLY A 12 11.11 -15.21 8.96
CA GLY A 12 11.18 -15.95 10.21
C GLY A 12 9.82 -16.35 10.79
N LEU A 13 8.73 -16.12 10.03
CA LEU A 13 7.35 -16.41 10.44
C LEU A 13 6.90 -17.77 9.88
N ASN A 14 5.95 -18.38 10.56
CA ASN A 14 5.20 -19.48 9.99
C ASN A 14 3.92 -18.96 9.31
N ARG A 15 3.33 -19.79 8.45
CA ARG A 15 2.09 -19.49 7.73
C ARG A 15 0.95 -19.03 8.64
N GLU A 16 0.78 -19.64 9.81
CA GLU A 16 -0.30 -19.28 10.74
C GLU A 16 -0.15 -17.86 11.26
N ALA A 17 1.06 -17.44 11.66
CA ALA A 17 1.33 -16.08 12.13
C ALA A 17 1.04 -15.02 11.05
N VAL A 18 1.37 -15.32 9.79
CA VAL A 18 1.07 -14.44 8.65
C VAL A 18 -0.44 -14.35 8.44
N GLN A 19 -1.15 -15.49 8.40
CA GLN A 19 -2.60 -15.52 8.24
C GLN A 19 -3.33 -14.80 9.39
N ASP A 20 -2.85 -14.93 10.61
CA ASP A 20 -3.42 -14.23 11.78
C ASP A 20 -3.24 -12.70 11.67
N ALA A 21 -2.08 -12.23 11.20
CA ALA A 21 -1.82 -10.80 11.00
C ALA A 21 -2.75 -10.18 9.94
N TRP A 22 -2.89 -10.82 8.77
CA TRP A 22 -3.83 -10.38 7.72
C TRP A 22 -5.28 -10.38 8.21
N SER A 23 -5.67 -11.44 8.92
CA SER A 23 -7.03 -11.56 9.45
C SER A 23 -7.33 -10.50 10.52
N ALA A 24 -6.37 -10.14 11.35
CA ALA A 24 -6.56 -9.08 12.34
C ALA A 24 -6.89 -7.74 11.68
N VAL A 25 -6.23 -7.40 10.57
CA VAL A 25 -6.51 -6.19 9.80
C VAL A 25 -7.90 -6.26 9.14
N ALA A 26 -8.22 -7.37 8.47
CA ALA A 26 -9.51 -7.55 7.83
C ALA A 26 -10.68 -7.46 8.82
N ASN A 27 -10.55 -8.11 9.98
CA ASN A 27 -11.56 -8.07 11.04
C ASN A 27 -11.73 -6.64 11.59
N ALA A 28 -10.64 -5.90 11.79
CA ALA A 28 -10.72 -4.52 12.26
C ALA A 28 -11.39 -3.58 11.24
N ILE A 29 -11.13 -3.77 9.95
CA ILE A 29 -11.79 -3.00 8.88
C ILE A 29 -13.30 -3.34 8.83
N SER A 30 -13.67 -4.61 9.03
CA SER A 30 -15.06 -5.08 8.95
C SER A 30 -15.97 -4.46 10.00
N ASP A 31 -15.44 -3.87 11.07
CA ASP A 31 -16.20 -3.08 12.06
C ASP A 31 -16.71 -1.75 11.47
N TYR A 32 -16.15 -1.28 10.34
CA TYR A 32 -16.41 0.06 9.77
C TYR A 32 -16.95 0.03 8.34
N GLU A 33 -16.56 -0.96 7.54
CA GLU A 33 -16.99 -1.09 6.14
C GLU A 33 -16.99 -2.55 5.68
N PRO A 34 -17.77 -2.89 4.63
CA PRO A 34 -17.77 -4.25 4.06
C PRO A 34 -16.38 -4.64 3.57
N VAL A 35 -15.96 -5.86 3.90
CA VAL A 35 -14.70 -6.44 3.45
C VAL A 35 -14.97 -7.65 2.56
N ARG A 36 -14.30 -7.69 1.40
CA ARG A 36 -14.16 -8.88 0.56
C ARG A 36 -12.75 -9.40 0.64
N MET A 37 -12.61 -10.70 0.90
CA MET A 37 -11.34 -11.38 0.98
C MET A 37 -11.22 -12.39 -0.16
N LEU A 38 -10.32 -12.11 -1.11
CA LEU A 38 -9.93 -13.08 -2.13
C LEU A 38 -9.11 -14.17 -1.45
N CYS A 39 -9.43 -15.41 -1.73
CA CYS A 39 -8.81 -16.54 -1.06
C CYS A 39 -8.62 -17.70 -2.02
N HIS A 40 -7.41 -18.26 -2.05
CA HIS A 40 -7.19 -19.47 -2.82
C HIS A 40 -8.11 -20.60 -2.33
N PRO A 41 -8.71 -21.43 -3.22
CA PRO A 41 -9.67 -22.46 -2.83
C PRO A 41 -9.15 -23.42 -1.75
N GLU A 42 -7.85 -23.72 -1.72
CA GLU A 42 -7.22 -24.60 -0.73
C GLU A 42 -7.16 -23.97 0.67
N ASP A 43 -7.26 -22.63 0.79
CA ASP A 43 -7.11 -21.89 2.04
C ASP A 43 -8.45 -21.43 2.64
N LEU A 44 -9.58 -21.69 1.98
CA LEU A 44 -10.91 -21.27 2.42
C LEU A 44 -11.22 -21.69 3.86
N THR A 45 -10.89 -22.91 4.25
CA THR A 45 -11.12 -23.39 5.62
C THR A 45 -10.30 -22.61 6.64
N ALA A 46 -9.02 -22.33 6.33
CA ALA A 46 -8.16 -21.53 7.21
C ALA A 46 -8.66 -20.08 7.35
N ALA A 47 -9.14 -19.49 6.25
CA ALA A 47 -9.73 -18.16 6.23
C ALA A 47 -11.03 -18.09 7.05
N GLN A 48 -11.96 -19.05 6.86
CA GLN A 48 -13.20 -19.12 7.61
C GLN A 48 -13.02 -19.22 9.13
N HIS A 49 -11.95 -19.86 9.58
CA HIS A 49 -11.66 -19.97 11.02
C HIS A 49 -11.12 -18.68 11.66
N ARG A 50 -10.58 -17.75 10.86
CA ARG A 50 -9.89 -16.54 11.32
C ARG A 50 -10.69 -15.26 11.10
N LEU A 51 -11.52 -15.26 10.08
CA LEU A 51 -12.24 -14.07 9.64
C LEU A 51 -13.64 -13.99 10.27
N SER A 52 -14.11 -12.77 10.50
CA SER A 52 -15.47 -12.48 10.90
C SER A 52 -16.47 -13.03 9.86
N GLU A 53 -17.62 -13.53 10.32
CA GLU A 53 -18.70 -14.01 9.45
C GLU A 53 -19.26 -12.90 8.52
N SER A 54 -18.99 -11.62 8.83
CA SER A 54 -19.38 -10.48 8.00
C SER A 54 -18.47 -10.27 6.77
N ILE A 55 -17.34 -10.96 6.68
CA ILE A 55 -16.38 -10.83 5.58
C ILE A 55 -16.74 -11.80 4.47
N ASP A 56 -16.95 -11.27 3.26
CA ASP A 56 -17.22 -12.07 2.07
C ASP A 56 -15.94 -12.77 1.59
N LEU A 57 -15.94 -14.11 1.60
CA LEU A 57 -14.86 -14.91 1.03
C LEU A 57 -15.12 -15.19 -0.44
N ILE A 58 -14.19 -14.81 -1.31
CA ILE A 58 -14.28 -15.00 -2.76
C ILE A 58 -13.17 -15.95 -3.20
N PRO A 59 -13.50 -17.15 -3.68
CA PRO A 59 -12.51 -18.10 -4.18
C PRO A 59 -11.86 -17.59 -5.46
N VAL A 60 -10.53 -17.36 -5.42
CA VAL A 60 -9.73 -16.89 -6.56
C VAL A 60 -8.34 -17.51 -6.46
N THR A 61 -7.76 -17.92 -7.60
CA THR A 61 -6.35 -18.33 -7.65
C THR A 61 -5.47 -17.08 -7.64
N LEU A 62 -4.55 -17.00 -6.70
CA LEU A 62 -3.55 -15.94 -6.55
C LEU A 62 -2.22 -16.54 -6.09
N ASN A 63 -1.12 -15.89 -6.44
CA ASN A 63 0.20 -16.30 -5.98
C ASN A 63 0.52 -15.69 -4.62
N ASP A 64 0.22 -14.40 -4.42
CA ASP A 64 0.49 -13.64 -3.20
C ASP A 64 -0.72 -12.76 -2.80
N ALA A 65 -0.66 -12.11 -1.63
CA ALA A 65 -1.81 -11.48 -0.99
C ALA A 65 -1.73 -9.95 -0.90
N TRP A 66 -0.80 -9.31 -1.59
CA TRP A 66 -0.58 -7.87 -1.59
C TRP A 66 -1.57 -7.15 -2.50
N LEU A 67 -2.83 -7.08 -2.07
CA LEU A 67 -3.93 -6.65 -2.95
C LEU A 67 -3.87 -5.16 -3.32
N ARG A 68 -3.10 -4.35 -2.63
CA ARG A 68 -2.80 -2.99 -3.05
C ARG A 68 -2.14 -2.96 -4.41
N ASP A 69 -1.26 -3.92 -4.68
CA ASP A 69 -0.39 -3.94 -5.85
C ASP A 69 -0.93 -4.80 -6.99
N ILE A 70 -1.56 -5.93 -6.66
CA ILE A 70 -2.13 -6.86 -7.64
C ILE A 70 -3.59 -6.57 -7.96
N GLY A 71 -4.29 -5.80 -7.12
CA GLY A 71 -5.67 -5.40 -7.33
C GLY A 71 -5.80 -4.17 -8.25
N PRO A 72 -7.03 -3.90 -8.74
CA PRO A 72 -7.26 -2.74 -9.58
C PRO A 72 -7.20 -1.44 -8.76
N THR A 73 -6.72 -0.36 -9.39
CA THR A 73 -7.02 0.98 -8.91
C THR A 73 -8.39 1.39 -9.43
N PHE A 74 -9.32 1.71 -8.54
CA PHE A 74 -10.65 2.13 -8.95
C PHE A 74 -10.72 3.63 -9.19
N VAL A 75 -11.35 4.00 -10.29
CA VAL A 75 -11.71 5.39 -10.63
C VAL A 75 -13.21 5.50 -10.89
N VAL A 76 -13.74 6.71 -10.80
CA VAL A 76 -15.12 7.01 -11.17
C VAL A 76 -15.10 7.88 -12.41
N GLU A 77 -15.67 7.38 -13.49
CA GLU A 77 -15.80 8.07 -14.78
C GLU A 77 -17.29 8.12 -15.17
N ASP A 78 -17.82 9.31 -15.45
CA ASP A 78 -19.23 9.51 -15.81
C ASP A 78 -20.22 8.80 -14.85
N ASP A 79 -19.99 8.94 -13.54
CA ASP A 79 -20.74 8.28 -12.47
C ASP A 79 -20.68 6.73 -12.46
N ALA A 80 -19.78 6.13 -13.23
CA ALA A 80 -19.54 4.69 -13.26
C ALA A 80 -18.19 4.35 -12.64
N LEU A 81 -18.15 3.22 -11.92
CA LEU A 81 -16.91 2.65 -11.40
C LEU A 81 -16.15 1.95 -12.52
N VAL A 82 -14.88 2.29 -12.68
CA VAL A 82 -13.96 1.66 -13.64
C VAL A 82 -12.76 1.09 -12.88
N ALA A 83 -12.33 -0.10 -13.23
CA ALA A 83 -11.15 -0.77 -12.68
C ALA A 83 -9.95 -0.52 -13.60
N ILE A 84 -8.95 0.21 -13.14
CA ILE A 84 -7.66 0.35 -13.82
C ILE A 84 -6.83 -0.91 -13.53
N ASP A 85 -6.56 -1.67 -14.56
CA ASP A 85 -5.79 -2.91 -14.54
C ASP A 85 -4.35 -2.62 -14.97
N TRP A 86 -3.46 -2.36 -13.99
CA TRP A 86 -2.03 -2.18 -14.24
C TRP A 86 -1.38 -3.51 -14.62
N GLN A 87 -0.34 -3.47 -15.47
CA GLN A 87 0.51 -4.66 -15.62
C GLN A 87 1.28 -4.89 -14.32
N PHE A 88 1.27 -6.13 -13.84
CA PHE A 88 2.04 -6.56 -12.69
C PHE A 88 3.10 -7.57 -13.09
N ASN A 89 4.34 -7.38 -12.65
CA ASN A 89 5.46 -8.27 -12.99
C ASN A 89 6.33 -8.65 -11.78
N GLY A 90 5.71 -8.80 -10.61
CA GLY A 90 6.43 -9.22 -9.40
C GLY A 90 7.37 -8.13 -8.89
N TRP A 91 6.89 -6.88 -8.78
CA TRP A 91 7.66 -5.72 -8.31
C TRP A 91 8.97 -5.50 -9.08
N GLY A 92 8.88 -5.57 -10.41
CA GLY A 92 10.07 -5.49 -11.26
C GLY A 92 10.91 -6.76 -11.17
N GLN A 93 10.26 -7.94 -11.12
CA GLN A 93 10.89 -9.27 -11.01
C GLN A 93 11.73 -9.43 -9.73
N ASN A 94 11.28 -8.80 -8.64
CA ASN A 94 11.97 -8.80 -7.35
C ASN A 94 11.28 -9.71 -6.31
N THR A 95 10.74 -10.85 -6.75
CA THR A 95 10.08 -11.84 -5.89
C THR A 95 10.60 -13.24 -6.14
N GLU A 96 10.50 -14.11 -5.13
CA GLU A 96 10.80 -15.54 -5.24
C GLU A 96 9.64 -16.34 -5.85
N PHE A 97 8.43 -15.75 -5.96
CA PHE A 97 7.22 -16.42 -6.43
C PHE A 97 6.91 -16.09 -7.90
N GLY A 98 6.10 -16.95 -8.52
CA GLY A 98 5.44 -16.60 -9.78
C GLY A 98 4.42 -15.50 -9.55
N TRP A 99 4.06 -14.76 -10.60
CA TRP A 99 3.08 -13.65 -10.54
C TRP A 99 2.02 -13.70 -11.65
N ASP A 100 1.96 -14.79 -12.40
CA ASP A 100 1.03 -14.88 -13.56
C ASP A 100 -0.44 -14.82 -13.10
N ASP A 101 -0.78 -15.46 -11.97
CA ASP A 101 -2.11 -15.40 -11.39
C ASP A 101 -2.40 -14.01 -10.80
N ASP A 102 -1.40 -13.38 -10.19
CA ASP A 102 -1.52 -12.04 -9.59
C ASP A 102 -1.72 -10.95 -10.65
N ASP A 103 -1.05 -11.02 -11.81
CA ASP A 103 -1.29 -10.10 -12.94
C ASP A 103 -2.72 -10.19 -13.50
N ALA A 104 -3.43 -11.26 -13.21
CA ALA A 104 -4.82 -11.44 -13.63
C ALA A 104 -5.85 -10.95 -12.59
N ILE A 105 -5.45 -10.66 -11.35
CA ILE A 105 -6.37 -10.37 -10.23
C ILE A 105 -7.21 -9.12 -10.49
N ALA A 106 -6.61 -8.03 -10.97
CA ALA A 106 -7.34 -6.78 -11.22
C ALA A 106 -8.52 -7.00 -12.18
N ARG A 107 -8.32 -7.74 -13.25
CA ARG A 107 -9.34 -8.08 -14.24
C ARG A 107 -10.39 -9.04 -13.65
N GLN A 108 -9.99 -10.04 -12.89
CA GLN A 108 -10.91 -10.95 -12.22
C GLN A 108 -11.83 -10.22 -11.23
N ILE A 109 -11.29 -9.25 -10.47
CA ILE A 109 -12.09 -8.39 -9.59
C ILE A 109 -13.10 -7.57 -10.38
N ALA A 110 -12.71 -6.98 -11.51
CA ALA A 110 -13.63 -6.23 -12.37
C ALA A 110 -14.77 -7.11 -12.89
N GLU A 111 -14.48 -8.35 -13.29
CA GLU A 111 -15.49 -9.34 -13.72
C GLU A 111 -16.45 -9.70 -12.58
N ILE A 112 -15.93 -9.96 -11.36
CA ILE A 112 -16.73 -10.26 -10.16
C ILE A 112 -17.68 -9.10 -9.83
N LEU A 113 -17.20 -7.86 -10.00
CA LEU A 113 -17.98 -6.65 -9.71
C LEU A 113 -18.88 -6.24 -10.87
N ALA A 114 -18.74 -6.86 -12.04
CA ALA A 114 -19.40 -6.49 -13.29
C ALA A 114 -19.17 -5.01 -13.68
N VAL A 115 -17.93 -4.52 -13.50
CA VAL A 115 -17.48 -3.17 -13.88
C VAL A 115 -16.49 -3.24 -15.05
N PRO A 116 -16.39 -2.18 -15.87
CA PRO A 116 -15.36 -2.10 -16.91
C PRO A 116 -13.95 -2.20 -16.32
N ALA A 117 -13.05 -2.86 -17.05
CA ALA A 117 -11.62 -2.88 -16.76
C ALA A 117 -10.84 -2.22 -17.90
N GLU A 118 -9.90 -1.36 -17.56
CA GLU A 118 -8.97 -0.74 -18.50
C GLU A 118 -7.56 -1.23 -18.25
N ARG A 119 -7.02 -2.06 -19.16
CA ARG A 119 -5.64 -2.57 -19.08
C ARG A 119 -4.66 -1.50 -19.52
N MET A 120 -3.70 -1.17 -18.67
CA MET A 120 -2.68 -0.17 -18.95
C MET A 120 -1.44 -0.79 -19.63
N ASP A 121 -0.73 0.01 -20.42
CA ASP A 121 0.49 -0.41 -21.15
C ASP A 121 1.78 -0.18 -20.35
N ILE A 122 1.67 0.10 -19.05
CA ILE A 122 2.81 0.25 -18.13
C ILE A 122 2.70 -0.75 -16.98
N VAL A 123 3.84 -1.17 -16.47
CA VAL A 123 3.91 -1.88 -15.19
C VAL A 123 3.82 -0.86 -14.06
N ASN A 124 2.83 -1.04 -13.20
CA ASN A 124 2.63 -0.18 -12.03
C ASN A 124 1.92 -0.98 -10.94
N GLU A 125 2.15 -0.60 -9.71
CA GLU A 125 1.48 -1.14 -8.53
C GLU A 125 0.74 -0.01 -7.79
N GLY A 126 -0.39 -0.34 -7.15
CA GLY A 126 -1.18 0.64 -6.41
C GLY A 126 -0.44 1.30 -5.24
N GLY A 127 0.54 0.60 -4.63
CA GLY A 127 1.43 1.17 -3.60
C GLY A 127 2.48 2.13 -4.16
N GLY A 128 2.78 2.05 -5.46
CA GLY A 128 3.70 2.95 -6.18
C GLY A 128 3.10 4.31 -6.53
N ILE A 129 1.80 4.53 -6.25
CA ILE A 129 1.08 5.78 -6.52
C ILE A 129 0.31 6.24 -5.28
N HIS A 130 0.20 7.55 -5.08
CA HIS A 130 -0.71 8.12 -4.09
C HIS A 130 -1.31 9.44 -4.61
N VAL A 131 -2.64 9.58 -4.54
CA VAL A 131 -3.36 10.73 -5.09
C VAL A 131 -3.99 11.58 -3.97
N ASP A 132 -4.11 12.90 -4.22
CA ASP A 132 -4.79 13.83 -3.32
C ASP A 132 -6.30 13.97 -3.59
N GLY A 133 -6.80 13.34 -4.66
CA GLY A 133 -8.18 13.50 -5.12
C GLY A 133 -8.49 14.87 -5.71
N ARG A 134 -7.47 15.68 -6.03
CA ARG A 134 -7.58 17.05 -6.53
C ARG A 134 -6.68 17.31 -7.76
N GLY A 135 -6.18 16.23 -8.36
CA GLY A 135 -5.35 16.26 -9.57
C GLY A 135 -3.86 16.00 -9.35
N THR A 136 -3.38 15.86 -8.09
CA THR A 136 -1.97 15.58 -7.81
C THR A 136 -1.74 14.09 -7.54
N VAL A 137 -0.65 13.52 -8.10
CA VAL A 137 -0.16 12.18 -7.79
C VAL A 137 1.30 12.23 -7.31
N LEU A 138 1.62 11.44 -6.28
CA LEU A 138 2.99 11.18 -5.84
C LEU A 138 3.50 9.90 -6.50
N LEU A 139 4.73 9.93 -6.96
CA LEU A 139 5.44 8.84 -7.63
C LEU A 139 6.88 8.76 -7.13
N THR A 140 7.52 7.59 -7.31
CA THR A 140 8.96 7.44 -7.04
C THR A 140 9.71 7.04 -8.31
N ASP A 141 10.87 7.65 -8.56
CA ASP A 141 11.73 7.32 -9.71
C ASP A 141 12.16 5.86 -9.71
N THR A 142 12.55 5.36 -8.53
CA THR A 142 13.07 3.99 -8.37
C THR A 142 12.04 2.91 -8.70
N VAL A 143 10.75 3.23 -8.63
CA VAL A 143 9.65 2.33 -9.01
C VAL A 143 9.26 2.54 -10.47
N GLN A 144 8.85 3.76 -10.81
CA GLN A 144 8.22 4.04 -12.09
C GLN A 144 9.19 3.95 -13.28
N LEU A 145 10.46 4.31 -13.05
CA LEU A 145 11.51 4.27 -14.05
C LEU A 145 12.43 3.04 -13.92
N ASP A 146 12.04 2.06 -13.11
CA ASP A 146 12.78 0.80 -13.00
C ASP A 146 12.89 0.13 -14.37
N PRO A 147 14.11 -0.15 -14.85
CA PRO A 147 14.30 -0.79 -16.15
C PRO A 147 13.72 -2.21 -16.25
N THR A 148 13.42 -2.86 -15.13
CA THR A 148 12.72 -4.15 -15.11
C THR A 148 11.20 -4.00 -15.17
N ARG A 149 10.67 -2.80 -14.86
CA ARG A 149 9.25 -2.45 -15.03
C ARG A 149 9.00 -1.78 -16.37
N ASN A 150 9.60 -0.60 -16.58
CA ASN A 150 9.26 0.29 -17.70
C ASN A 150 10.49 0.72 -18.51
N PRO A 151 11.23 -0.21 -19.17
CA PRO A 151 12.53 0.08 -19.81
C PRO A 151 12.47 1.06 -20.97
N ARG A 152 11.29 1.35 -21.51
CA ARG A 152 11.08 2.21 -22.68
C ARG A 152 10.42 3.54 -22.36
N HIS A 153 10.20 3.83 -21.07
CA HIS A 153 9.50 5.01 -20.61
C HIS A 153 10.42 5.94 -19.82
N ASP A 154 10.14 7.23 -19.92
CA ASP A 154 10.71 8.30 -19.11
C ASP A 154 9.61 8.90 -18.19
N ARG A 155 9.98 9.90 -17.38
CA ARG A 155 9.02 10.55 -16.48
C ARG A 155 7.79 11.11 -17.21
N ASP A 156 7.98 11.72 -18.37
CA ASP A 156 6.89 12.38 -19.11
C ASP A 156 5.91 11.33 -19.65
N SER A 157 6.40 10.24 -20.21
CA SER A 157 5.56 9.17 -20.72
C SER A 157 4.83 8.40 -19.61
N ILE A 158 5.51 8.11 -18.48
CA ILE A 158 4.85 7.49 -17.31
C ILE A 158 3.79 8.42 -16.74
N ALA A 159 4.12 9.71 -16.54
CA ALA A 159 3.15 10.69 -16.04
C ALA A 159 1.91 10.77 -16.96
N ALA A 160 2.10 10.75 -18.27
CA ALA A 160 0.98 10.78 -19.23
C ALA A 160 0.06 9.55 -19.05
N HIS A 161 0.61 8.34 -18.93
CA HIS A 161 -0.19 7.12 -18.65
C HIS A 161 -0.97 7.23 -17.35
N ILE A 162 -0.31 7.65 -16.26
CA ILE A 162 -0.92 7.78 -14.93
C ILE A 162 -1.98 8.88 -14.91
N HIS A 163 -1.70 10.04 -15.51
CA HIS A 163 -2.68 11.13 -15.61
C HIS A 163 -3.93 10.72 -16.38
N ASN A 164 -3.75 10.00 -17.49
CA ASN A 164 -4.88 9.49 -18.27
C ASN A 164 -5.72 8.50 -17.46
N ALA A 165 -5.07 7.58 -16.74
CA ALA A 165 -5.76 6.54 -15.97
C ALA A 165 -6.48 7.09 -14.72
N LEU A 166 -5.90 8.08 -14.04
CA LEU A 166 -6.36 8.55 -12.72
C LEU A 166 -7.06 9.92 -12.76
N GLY A 167 -7.11 10.59 -13.92
CA GLY A 167 -7.66 11.94 -14.02
C GLY A 167 -6.84 12.98 -13.25
N THR A 168 -5.54 12.77 -13.09
CA THR A 168 -4.60 13.72 -12.47
C THR A 168 -3.95 14.59 -13.54
N ASP A 169 -3.31 15.71 -13.14
CA ASP A 169 -2.62 16.63 -14.05
C ASP A 169 -1.26 17.12 -13.52
N ARG A 170 -0.93 16.74 -12.28
CA ARG A 170 0.33 17.09 -11.61
C ARG A 170 0.97 15.86 -11.01
N ALA A 171 2.21 15.55 -11.39
CA ALA A 171 3.01 14.49 -10.79
C ALA A 171 4.16 15.07 -9.96
N ILE A 172 4.28 14.64 -8.71
CA ILE A 172 5.41 14.97 -7.84
C ILE A 172 6.26 13.70 -7.70
N TRP A 173 7.51 13.79 -8.16
CA TRP A 173 8.43 12.68 -8.25
C TRP A 173 9.42 12.67 -7.10
N LEU A 174 9.33 11.67 -6.21
CA LEU A 174 10.33 11.38 -5.21
C LEU A 174 11.50 10.63 -5.86
N SER A 175 12.71 10.95 -5.48
CA SER A 175 13.90 10.31 -6.05
C SER A 175 14.04 8.84 -5.65
N LYS A 176 13.53 8.45 -4.49
CA LYS A 176 13.62 7.09 -3.92
C LYS A 176 12.63 6.89 -2.78
N GLY A 177 12.36 5.62 -2.44
CA GLY A 177 11.66 5.22 -1.22
C GLY A 177 12.60 4.87 -0.06
N LEU A 178 12.12 4.05 0.89
CA LEU A 178 12.89 3.63 2.06
C LEU A 178 13.98 2.62 1.68
N TRP A 179 15.04 2.60 2.46
CA TRP A 179 16.25 1.82 2.17
C TRP A 179 16.00 0.30 2.09
N ARG A 180 15.27 -0.26 3.07
CA ARG A 180 15.00 -1.70 3.13
C ARG A 180 14.16 -2.20 1.97
N ASP A 181 13.28 -1.37 1.44
CA ASP A 181 12.40 -1.69 0.32
C ASP A 181 13.14 -1.92 -1.02
N ASN A 182 14.46 -1.71 -1.05
CA ASN A 182 15.29 -2.01 -2.22
C ASN A 182 15.84 -3.45 -2.28
N PHE A 183 15.56 -4.29 -1.26
CA PHE A 183 16.06 -5.66 -1.21
C PHE A 183 15.05 -6.65 -1.78
N LEU A 184 15.40 -7.96 -1.73
CA LEU A 184 14.52 -9.04 -2.20
C LEU A 184 13.17 -8.98 -1.49
N ASN A 185 12.11 -9.21 -2.25
CA ASN A 185 10.71 -9.06 -1.82
C ASN A 185 10.30 -7.64 -1.42
N GLY A 186 11.14 -6.64 -1.65
CA GLY A 186 10.78 -5.24 -1.56
C GLY A 186 10.31 -4.67 -2.89
N THR A 187 9.68 -3.50 -2.85
CA THR A 187 9.03 -2.88 -4.01
C THR A 187 9.95 -1.95 -4.81
N LYS A 188 11.18 -1.72 -4.33
CA LYS A 188 12.18 -0.73 -4.81
C LYS A 188 11.80 0.73 -4.53
N GLY A 189 10.88 0.97 -3.60
CA GLY A 189 10.61 2.30 -3.10
C GLY A 189 9.20 2.81 -3.34
N HIS A 190 8.18 2.01 -3.03
CA HIS A 190 6.79 2.46 -3.06
C HIS A 190 6.57 3.74 -2.25
N VAL A 191 5.73 4.62 -2.77
CA VAL A 191 5.44 5.91 -2.11
C VAL A 191 4.54 5.75 -0.88
N ASP A 192 3.71 4.72 -0.82
CA ASP A 192 2.72 4.48 0.24
C ASP A 192 3.30 4.15 1.62
N ILE A 193 4.62 3.91 1.69
CA ILE A 193 5.36 3.76 2.95
C ILE A 193 6.13 5.05 3.31
N VAL A 194 6.23 6.00 2.36
CA VAL A 194 7.02 7.23 2.47
C VAL A 194 6.16 8.45 2.75
N ALA A 195 5.06 8.63 2.00
CA ALA A 195 4.21 9.81 2.10
C ALA A 195 2.77 9.53 1.67
N CYS A 196 1.82 10.23 2.29
CA CYS A 196 0.41 10.21 1.89
C CYS A 196 -0.28 11.55 2.20
N PHE A 197 -1.27 11.91 1.38
CA PHE A 197 -2.09 13.10 1.62
C PHE A 197 -3.12 12.87 2.72
N ALA A 198 -3.24 13.83 3.63
CA ALA A 198 -4.37 13.93 4.54
C ALA A 198 -5.58 14.59 3.82
N PRO A 199 -6.82 14.40 4.31
CA PRO A 199 -8.03 14.93 3.67
C PRO A 199 -8.04 16.46 3.52
N ASP A 200 -7.34 17.19 4.38
CA ASP A 200 -7.20 18.66 4.33
C ASP A 200 -6.16 19.16 3.31
N GLY A 201 -5.40 18.25 2.70
CA GLY A 201 -4.37 18.53 1.71
C GLY A 201 -2.97 18.64 2.28
N ARG A 202 -2.79 18.52 3.61
CA ARG A 202 -1.46 18.38 4.20
C ARG A 202 -0.86 17.03 3.81
N LEU A 203 0.45 16.94 3.79
CA LEU A 203 1.18 15.74 3.42
C LEU A 203 1.85 15.12 4.65
N LEU A 204 1.39 13.94 5.05
CA LEU A 204 2.07 13.12 6.04
C LEU A 204 3.32 12.50 5.38
N VAL A 205 4.48 12.65 6.02
CA VAL A 205 5.75 12.16 5.50
C VAL A 205 6.51 11.40 6.57
N HIS A 206 7.00 10.23 6.21
CA HIS A 206 7.87 9.42 7.07
C HIS A 206 9.11 10.20 7.49
N ARG A 207 9.41 10.22 8.79
CA ARG A 207 10.59 10.89 9.33
C ARG A 207 11.42 9.95 10.19
N GLN A 208 12.52 9.45 9.68
CA GLN A 208 13.50 8.75 10.49
C GLN A 208 14.33 9.75 11.31
N THR A 209 14.42 9.54 12.63
CA THR A 209 15.11 10.48 13.53
C THR A 209 16.46 9.99 14.03
N SER A 210 16.81 8.72 13.84
CA SER A 210 18.12 8.17 14.18
C SER A 210 19.13 8.49 13.08
N LYS A 211 20.24 9.15 13.46
CA LYS A 211 21.34 9.49 12.52
C LYS A 211 22.06 8.27 11.96
N ASP A 212 21.97 7.14 12.64
CA ASP A 212 22.62 5.90 12.22
C ASP A 212 21.80 5.15 11.16
N HIS A 213 20.51 5.47 11.02
CA HIS A 213 19.64 4.82 10.06
C HIS A 213 19.86 5.34 8.63
N PRO A 214 19.89 4.47 7.60
CA PRO A 214 20.11 4.89 6.21
C PRO A 214 19.06 5.88 5.67
N ASP A 215 17.84 5.87 6.22
CA ASP A 215 16.76 6.78 5.82
C ASP A 215 16.77 8.13 6.55
N PHE A 216 17.75 8.38 7.44
CA PHE A 216 17.81 9.63 8.20
C PHE A 216 17.82 10.88 7.31
N ALA A 217 18.63 10.85 6.24
CA ALA A 217 18.76 12.01 5.33
C ALA A 217 17.54 12.20 4.41
N LEU A 218 16.73 11.15 4.20
CA LEU A 218 15.58 11.21 3.29
C LEU A 218 14.57 12.29 3.71
N TRP A 219 14.38 12.49 5.01
CA TRP A 219 13.47 13.51 5.52
C TRP A 219 13.82 14.91 5.05
N ASP A 220 15.08 15.33 5.16
CA ASP A 220 15.49 16.70 4.81
C ASP A 220 15.29 16.95 3.31
N ASP A 221 15.61 15.96 2.46
CA ASP A 221 15.41 16.02 1.01
C ASP A 221 13.91 16.16 0.66
N LEU A 222 13.05 15.32 1.26
CA LEU A 222 11.61 15.34 0.99
C LEU A 222 10.91 16.57 1.54
N ALA A 223 11.25 17.00 2.76
CA ALA A 223 10.64 18.18 3.38
C ALA A 223 10.95 19.45 2.56
N GLN A 224 12.18 19.58 2.06
CA GLN A 224 12.56 20.68 1.19
C GLN A 224 11.80 20.61 -0.15
N GLN A 225 11.81 19.44 -0.80
CA GLN A 225 11.11 19.23 -2.07
C GLN A 225 9.62 19.58 -1.97
N PHE A 226 8.91 19.04 -0.98
CA PHE A 226 7.48 19.28 -0.82
C PHE A 226 7.17 20.74 -0.47
N SER A 227 8.06 21.39 0.30
CA SER A 227 7.95 22.84 0.57
C SER A 227 8.09 23.68 -0.70
N ASP A 228 9.04 23.32 -1.59
CA ASP A 228 9.23 23.98 -2.89
C ASP A 228 8.03 23.79 -3.81
N GLU A 229 7.32 22.65 -3.68
CA GLU A 229 6.05 22.35 -4.37
C GLU A 229 4.83 23.03 -3.73
N GLY A 230 5.02 23.79 -2.63
CA GLY A 230 3.97 24.53 -1.92
C GLY A 230 3.07 23.66 -1.04
N LEU A 231 3.53 22.48 -0.64
CA LEU A 231 2.78 21.57 0.23
C LEU A 231 3.15 21.79 1.70
N GLU A 232 2.16 21.74 2.58
CA GLU A 232 2.36 21.71 4.02
C GLU A 232 2.67 20.28 4.47
N VAL A 233 3.85 20.08 5.06
CA VAL A 233 4.35 18.76 5.46
C VAL A 233 4.12 18.52 6.94
N LEU A 234 3.53 17.37 7.26
CA LEU A 234 3.38 16.85 8.61
C LEU A 234 4.34 15.66 8.82
N PRO A 235 5.37 15.79 9.66
CA PRO A 235 6.24 14.67 9.98
C PRO A 235 5.48 13.61 10.78
N LEU A 236 5.55 12.36 10.32
CA LEU A 236 5.15 11.19 11.06
C LEU A 236 6.42 10.40 11.42
N GLU A 237 6.86 10.58 12.66
CA GLU A 237 8.16 10.08 13.09
C GLU A 237 8.16 8.54 13.15
N ALA A 238 9.17 7.92 12.55
CA ALA A 238 9.37 6.48 12.56
C ALA A 238 9.53 5.93 13.98
N PRO A 239 9.23 4.65 14.22
CA PRO A 239 9.55 3.97 15.47
C PRO A 239 11.02 4.12 15.87
N LEU A 240 11.30 4.03 17.15
CA LEU A 240 12.67 4.01 17.68
C LEU A 240 13.36 2.67 17.46
N THR A 241 12.61 1.63 17.19
CA THR A 241 13.12 0.33 16.75
C THR A 241 13.82 0.49 15.40
N LEU A 242 15.13 0.25 15.38
CA LEU A 242 15.96 0.50 14.19
C LEU A 242 16.28 -0.75 13.39
N LYS A 243 16.30 -1.92 14.05
CA LYS A 243 16.72 -3.19 13.44
C LYS A 243 15.85 -4.34 13.93
N ASP A 244 15.68 -5.30 13.04
CA ASP A 244 15.18 -6.65 13.35
C ASP A 244 16.27 -7.70 13.10
N HIS A 245 15.87 -8.97 12.93
CA HIS A 245 16.79 -10.07 12.70
C HIS A 245 17.46 -10.03 11.31
N LEU A 246 16.92 -9.28 10.36
CA LEU A 246 17.47 -9.17 9.01
C LEU A 246 18.45 -7.98 8.89
N ASP A 247 18.05 -6.78 9.30
CA ASP A 247 18.89 -5.55 9.36
C ASP A 247 18.03 -4.34 9.78
N TRP A 248 18.29 -3.15 9.17
CA TRP A 248 17.51 -1.93 9.36
C TRP A 248 16.05 -2.16 8.96
N VAL A 249 15.11 -1.72 9.81
CA VAL A 249 13.67 -1.81 9.53
C VAL A 249 13.17 -0.61 8.73
N ASP A 250 12.12 -0.80 7.98
CA ASP A 250 11.36 0.23 7.26
C ASP A 250 10.01 0.55 7.93
N TYR A 251 9.92 0.31 9.24
CA TYR A 251 8.70 0.54 10.01
C TYR A 251 8.17 1.96 9.81
N SER A 252 6.96 2.06 9.28
CA SER A 252 6.36 3.34 8.94
C SER A 252 4.86 3.38 9.28
N TYR A 253 4.45 4.40 10.04
CA TYR A 253 3.05 4.67 10.32
C TYR A 253 2.32 5.28 9.09
N ILE A 254 3.05 5.67 8.04
CA ILE A 254 2.47 6.13 6.77
C ILE A 254 1.66 5.01 6.11
N ASN A 255 2.10 3.76 6.23
CA ASN A 255 1.44 2.61 5.61
C ASN A 255 0.16 2.19 6.37
N HIS A 256 -0.74 3.14 6.58
CA HIS A 256 -2.05 2.95 7.20
C HIS A 256 -3.17 2.91 6.15
N TYR A 257 -4.31 2.34 6.51
CA TYR A 257 -5.50 2.28 5.66
C TYR A 257 -6.61 3.18 6.20
N VAL A 258 -7.16 4.02 5.35
CA VAL A 258 -8.28 4.93 5.69
C VAL A 258 -9.58 4.29 5.23
N CYS A 259 -10.39 3.81 6.17
CA CYS A 259 -11.72 3.26 5.92
C CYS A 259 -12.83 4.20 6.39
N ASN A 260 -14.11 3.80 6.19
CA ASN A 260 -15.26 4.59 6.62
C ASN A 260 -15.27 4.73 8.16
N GLY A 261 -15.04 5.95 8.64
CA GLY A 261 -15.07 6.26 10.08
C GLY A 261 -13.81 5.90 10.87
N ALA A 262 -12.80 5.24 10.29
CA ALA A 262 -11.57 4.88 10.98
C ALA A 262 -10.32 5.02 10.12
N VAL A 263 -9.16 4.99 10.79
CA VAL A 263 -7.83 4.76 10.21
C VAL A 263 -7.24 3.54 10.89
N ILE A 264 -6.93 2.51 10.12
CA ILE A 264 -6.27 1.31 10.60
C ILE A 264 -4.76 1.50 10.42
N CYS A 265 -4.04 1.64 11.53
CA CYS A 265 -2.65 2.08 11.56
C CYS A 265 -1.72 1.01 12.13
N PRO A 266 -0.49 0.87 11.61
CA PRO A 266 0.52 0.02 12.20
C PRO A 266 0.86 0.40 13.65
N ARG A 267 1.07 -0.60 14.50
CA ARG A 267 1.67 -0.52 15.82
C ARG A 267 2.88 -1.44 15.87
N PHE A 268 3.94 -1.00 16.54
CA PHE A 268 5.21 -1.73 16.61
C PHE A 268 5.64 -2.09 18.04
N ASP A 269 4.76 -1.85 19.06
CA ASP A 269 5.09 -1.90 20.49
C ASP A 269 6.28 -0.98 20.83
N ASP A 270 6.27 0.19 20.22
CA ASP A 270 7.32 1.20 20.27
C ASP A 270 6.87 2.43 21.08
N PRO A 271 7.75 3.11 21.82
CA PRO A 271 7.40 4.33 22.56
C PRO A 271 6.78 5.45 21.70
N ARG A 272 6.91 5.38 20.36
CA ARG A 272 6.33 6.36 19.43
C ARG A 272 4.91 6.02 18.97
N ASP A 273 4.40 4.85 19.28
CA ASP A 273 3.05 4.45 18.85
C ASP A 273 1.96 5.46 19.28
N ASP A 274 2.04 5.96 20.53
CA ASP A 274 1.07 6.97 21.03
C ASP A 274 1.21 8.31 20.30
N ALA A 275 2.42 8.78 20.07
CA ALA A 275 2.65 10.04 19.33
C ALA A 275 2.21 9.93 17.86
N ALA A 276 2.41 8.77 17.23
CA ALA A 276 1.90 8.50 15.88
C ALA A 276 0.37 8.52 15.85
N ARG A 277 -0.29 7.91 16.83
CA ARG A 277 -1.75 7.94 16.97
C ARG A 277 -2.27 9.38 17.08
N GLU A 278 -1.70 10.20 17.98
CA GLU A 278 -2.08 11.61 18.14
C GLU A 278 -1.90 12.40 16.84
N ARG A 279 -0.83 12.14 16.08
CA ARG A 279 -0.60 12.78 14.79
C ARG A 279 -1.66 12.39 13.75
N LEU A 280 -2.09 11.13 13.76
CA LEU A 280 -3.15 10.65 12.87
C LEU A 280 -4.53 11.18 13.28
N GLU A 281 -4.80 11.35 14.59
CA GLU A 281 -6.01 12.01 15.08
C GLU A 281 -6.10 13.47 14.57
N ASP A 282 -4.97 14.19 14.54
CA ASP A 282 -4.89 15.55 13.96
C ASP A 282 -5.10 15.54 12.43
N ALA A 283 -4.51 14.58 11.74
CA ALA A 283 -4.59 14.48 10.27
C ALA A 283 -5.96 13.99 9.77
N TYR A 284 -6.67 13.18 10.56
CA TYR A 284 -7.95 12.56 10.19
C TYR A 284 -9.05 12.86 11.22
N PRO A 285 -9.44 14.12 11.41
CA PRO A 285 -10.39 14.51 12.44
C PRO A 285 -11.74 13.78 12.28
N GLY A 286 -12.25 13.25 13.39
CA GLY A 286 -13.53 12.54 13.43
C GLY A 286 -13.48 11.07 12.99
N ARG A 287 -12.28 10.51 12.76
CA ARG A 287 -12.07 9.08 12.53
C ARG A 287 -11.46 8.40 13.77
N ASP A 288 -11.85 7.19 14.02
CA ASP A 288 -11.24 6.36 15.05
C ASP A 288 -9.85 5.90 14.60
N ILE A 289 -8.81 6.09 15.40
CA ILE A 289 -7.47 5.57 15.10
C ILE A 289 -7.30 4.19 15.75
N ARG A 290 -7.26 3.15 14.95
CA ARG A 290 -7.13 1.75 15.38
C ARG A 290 -5.71 1.28 15.10
N MET A 291 -4.92 1.16 16.17
CA MET A 291 -3.54 0.69 16.10
C MET A 291 -3.51 -0.85 16.19
N LEU A 292 -2.92 -1.51 15.19
CA LEU A 292 -2.78 -2.98 15.11
C LEU A 292 -1.30 -3.38 15.03
N ASP A 293 -0.93 -4.47 15.69
CA ASP A 293 0.44 -5.01 15.57
C ASP A 293 0.72 -5.36 14.10
N ALA A 294 1.68 -4.67 13.51
CA ALA A 294 2.04 -4.81 12.10
C ALA A 294 3.44 -5.40 11.89
N LYS A 295 4.13 -5.82 12.95
CA LYS A 295 5.50 -6.38 12.84
C LYS A 295 5.56 -7.58 11.91
N ALA A 296 4.54 -8.44 11.94
CA ALA A 296 4.47 -9.59 11.04
C ALA A 296 4.27 -9.17 9.56
N LEU A 297 3.47 -8.10 9.32
CA LEU A 297 3.28 -7.57 7.97
C LEU A 297 4.61 -7.02 7.41
N PHE A 298 5.30 -6.18 8.19
CA PHE A 298 6.59 -5.61 7.78
C PHE A 298 7.70 -6.65 7.66
N ALA A 299 7.66 -7.73 8.44
CA ALA A 299 8.58 -8.86 8.26
C ALA A 299 8.33 -9.61 6.93
N MET A 300 7.12 -9.51 6.39
CA MET A 300 6.74 -10.02 5.07
C MET A 300 6.99 -9.04 3.92
N GLY A 301 7.50 -7.82 4.20
CA GLY A 301 7.89 -6.85 3.18
C GLY A 301 6.90 -5.71 2.92
N GLY A 302 5.88 -5.52 3.76
CA GLY A 302 4.93 -4.42 3.60
C GLY A 302 4.09 -4.17 4.85
N GLY A 303 3.09 -3.28 4.76
CA GLY A 303 2.26 -2.90 5.90
C GLY A 303 0.76 -3.04 5.64
N ILE A 304 -0.03 -2.32 6.42
CA ILE A 304 -1.50 -2.40 6.39
C ILE A 304 -2.07 -1.89 5.06
N HIS A 305 -1.51 -0.79 4.52
CA HIS A 305 -1.96 -0.25 3.24
C HIS A 305 -1.72 -1.24 2.09
N CYS A 306 -0.56 -1.91 2.10
CA CYS A 306 -0.15 -2.85 1.04
C CYS A 306 -1.08 -4.05 0.89
N ILE A 307 -1.75 -4.49 1.97
CA ILE A 307 -2.68 -5.65 1.94
C ILE A 307 -4.13 -5.26 1.66
N THR A 308 -4.41 -3.96 1.50
CA THR A 308 -5.77 -3.41 1.36
C THR A 308 -5.96 -2.71 0.02
N GLN A 309 -7.16 -2.78 -0.55
CA GLN A 309 -7.56 -2.00 -1.73
C GLN A 309 -9.00 -1.53 -1.54
N GLN A 310 -9.20 -0.22 -1.57
CA GLN A 310 -10.53 0.36 -1.47
C GLN A 310 -11.30 0.21 -2.78
N GLN A 311 -12.58 -0.10 -2.64
CA GLN A 311 -13.56 0.00 -3.72
C GLN A 311 -14.52 1.13 -3.38
N PRO A 312 -14.54 2.25 -4.12
CA PRO A 312 -15.52 3.30 -3.91
C PRO A 312 -16.95 2.75 -4.03
N SER A 313 -17.84 3.16 -3.12
CA SER A 313 -19.27 2.88 -3.29
C SER A 313 -19.73 3.59 -4.56
N GLY A 314 -20.47 2.89 -5.42
CA GLY A 314 -20.97 3.46 -6.66
C GLY A 314 -21.67 4.79 -6.41
N VAL A 315 -21.42 5.75 -7.28
CA VAL A 315 -22.15 7.02 -7.31
C VAL A 315 -23.54 6.66 -7.82
N GLY A 316 -24.49 6.55 -6.91
CA GLY A 316 -25.88 6.25 -7.19
C GLY A 316 -26.74 7.45 -6.85
#